data_00318e069415d13739229c9c42ddfc41
#
_entry.id   00318e069415d13739229c9c42ddfc41
#
_cell.length_a   1.000
_cell.length_b   1.000
_cell.length_c   1.000
_cell.angle_alpha   90.00
_cell.angle_beta   90.00
_cell.angle_gamma   90.00
#
_symmetry.space_group_name_H-M   'P 1'
#
loop_
_entity.id
_entity.type
_entity.pdbx_description
1 polymer ?
#
loop_
_entity_poly.entity_id
_entity_poly.type
_entity_poly.pdbx_seq_one_letter_code
_entity_poly.pdbx_strand_id
1 'polypeptide(L)'
;MTKTEISGIAPFFIVRNVPVALSFYRDRLGFDITFQGPTEDDIFFGIVQRDAAMIMMKEIGVDPVPNYTRDIKKGIARWDAYLHVPDPDALAAEFQSRNVEFFHQIQKNTMTKFWMV
;
A
#
# COMPACT_ATOMS: atom_id res chain seq x y z
N MET A 1 11.05 22.77 25.99
CA MET A 1 9.66 22.64 25.50
C MET A 1 9.38 21.19 25.16
N THR A 2 8.32 20.65 25.72
CA THR A 2 7.91 19.27 25.42
C THR A 2 7.20 19.21 24.07
N LYS A 3 7.47 18.16 23.31
CA LYS A 3 6.78 17.91 22.06
C LYS A 3 5.60 16.98 22.30
N THR A 4 4.46 17.32 21.70
CA THR A 4 3.29 16.43 21.72
C THR A 4 3.54 15.24 20.79
N GLU A 5 3.09 14.07 21.21
CA GLU A 5 3.27 12.85 20.44
C GLU A 5 2.45 12.85 19.14
N ILE A 6 3.05 12.33 18.07
CA ILE A 6 2.33 11.92 16.86
C ILE A 6 2.31 10.39 16.90
N SER A 7 1.12 9.79 17.02
CA SER A 7 0.98 8.35 17.24
C SER A 7 1.02 7.52 15.96
N GLY A 8 1.05 8.15 14.80
CA GLY A 8 1.16 7.42 13.54
C GLY A 8 1.02 8.30 12.33
N ILE A 9 1.17 7.69 11.18
CA ILE A 9 0.97 8.32 9.88
C ILE A 9 0.42 7.28 8.92
N ALA A 10 -0.41 7.70 7.98
CA ALA A 10 -0.94 6.81 6.96
C ALA A 10 -0.79 7.45 5.59
N PRO A 11 -0.26 6.74 4.58
CA PRO A 11 -0.30 7.23 3.21
C PRO A 11 -1.74 7.23 2.70
N PHE A 12 -2.02 8.13 1.76
CA PHE A 12 -3.33 8.24 1.13
C PHE A 12 -3.15 8.05 -0.37
N PHE A 13 -3.64 6.92 -0.90
CA PHE A 13 -3.46 6.58 -2.30
C PHE A 13 -4.71 6.89 -3.12
N ILE A 14 -4.49 7.40 -4.32
CA ILE A 14 -5.54 7.47 -5.33
C ILE A 14 -5.48 6.19 -6.14
N VAL A 15 -6.61 5.46 -6.19
CA VAL A 15 -6.71 4.19 -6.92
C VAL A 15 -7.84 4.30 -7.94
N ARG A 16 -7.85 3.39 -8.92
CA ARG A 16 -8.87 3.38 -9.97
C ARG A 16 -10.20 2.83 -9.49
N ASN A 17 -10.15 1.87 -8.56
CA ASN A 17 -11.33 1.16 -8.08
C ASN A 17 -11.09 0.73 -6.64
N VAL A 18 -11.79 1.36 -5.70
CA VAL A 18 -11.58 1.10 -4.28
C VAL A 18 -11.98 -0.32 -3.89
N PRO A 19 -13.16 -0.87 -4.27
CA PRO A 19 -13.49 -2.25 -3.93
C PRO A 19 -12.45 -3.27 -4.41
N VAL A 20 -11.93 -3.11 -5.62
CA VAL A 20 -10.89 -4.00 -6.15
C VAL A 20 -9.59 -3.85 -5.35
N ALA A 21 -9.19 -2.62 -5.04
CA ALA A 21 -7.98 -2.36 -4.25
C ALA A 21 -8.11 -2.94 -2.84
N LEU A 22 -9.26 -2.75 -2.19
CA LEU A 22 -9.50 -3.31 -0.85
C LEU A 22 -9.38 -4.83 -0.86
N SER A 23 -9.95 -5.49 -1.86
CA SER A 23 -9.84 -6.95 -2.00
C SER A 23 -8.39 -7.40 -2.18
N PHE A 24 -7.61 -6.66 -2.96
CA PHE A 24 -6.20 -6.95 -3.16
C PHE A 24 -5.42 -6.87 -1.84
N TYR A 25 -5.61 -5.80 -1.08
CA TYR A 25 -4.92 -5.64 0.20
C TYR A 25 -5.32 -6.73 1.19
N ARG A 26 -6.60 -7.07 1.25
CA ARG A 26 -7.10 -8.13 2.14
C ARG A 26 -6.58 -9.50 1.74
N ASP A 27 -6.77 -9.88 0.48
CA ASP A 27 -6.56 -11.27 0.04
C ASP A 27 -5.09 -11.54 -0.31
N ARG A 28 -4.39 -10.55 -0.85
CA ARG A 28 -3.00 -10.70 -1.30
C ARG A 28 -1.99 -10.22 -0.28
N LEU A 29 -2.28 -9.14 0.42
CA LEU A 29 -1.32 -8.55 1.35
C LEU A 29 -1.65 -8.81 2.81
N GLY A 30 -2.78 -9.46 3.10
CA GLY A 30 -3.14 -9.85 4.45
C GLY A 30 -3.54 -8.70 5.36
N PHE A 31 -4.00 -7.60 4.78
CA PHE A 31 -4.55 -6.48 5.55
C PHE A 31 -6.00 -6.74 5.92
N ASP A 32 -6.45 -6.08 6.98
CA ASP A 32 -7.86 -6.03 7.32
C ASP A 32 -8.47 -4.75 6.76
N ILE A 33 -9.70 -4.85 6.25
CA ILE A 33 -10.47 -3.69 5.83
C ILE A 33 -11.12 -3.12 7.08
N THR A 34 -10.68 -1.93 7.52
CA THR A 34 -11.19 -1.30 8.74
C THR A 34 -12.28 -0.27 8.46
N PHE A 35 -12.36 0.22 7.24
CA PHE A 35 -13.43 1.10 6.80
C PHE A 35 -13.60 1.01 5.29
N GLN A 36 -14.83 1.08 4.83
CA GLN A 36 -15.17 1.25 3.42
C GLN A 36 -16.50 1.98 3.32
N GLY A 37 -16.58 2.89 2.40
CA GLY A 37 -17.81 3.67 2.28
C GLY A 37 -17.72 4.80 1.26
N PRO A 38 -18.65 5.76 1.36
CA PRO A 38 -19.54 6.06 2.49
C PRO A 38 -20.73 5.10 2.69
N THR A 39 -21.13 4.35 1.65
CA THR A 39 -22.24 3.41 1.76
C THR A 39 -21.88 2.09 1.07
N GLU A 40 -22.67 1.03 1.30
CA GLU A 40 -22.43 -0.26 0.65
C GLU A 40 -22.58 -0.20 -0.86
N ASP A 41 -23.42 0.71 -1.36
CA ASP A 41 -23.70 0.86 -2.78
C ASP A 41 -22.74 1.83 -3.47
N ASP A 42 -21.98 2.60 -2.69
CA ASP A 42 -21.06 3.61 -3.22
C ASP A 42 -19.79 3.64 -2.37
N ILE A 43 -18.87 2.76 -2.71
CA ILE A 43 -17.59 2.63 -1.99
C ILE A 43 -16.51 3.31 -2.83
N PHE A 44 -16.20 4.55 -2.49
CA PHE A 44 -15.11 5.28 -3.15
C PHE A 44 -13.97 5.65 -2.20
N PHE A 45 -14.06 5.23 -0.93
CA PHE A 45 -13.04 5.45 0.09
C PHE A 45 -12.87 4.18 0.92
N GLY A 46 -11.64 3.88 1.29
CA GLY A 46 -11.36 2.72 2.13
C GLY A 46 -10.12 2.91 2.99
N ILE A 47 -10.07 2.13 4.05
CA ILE A 47 -8.91 2.06 4.96
C ILE A 47 -8.60 0.60 5.20
N VAL A 48 -7.33 0.25 5.07
CA VAL A 48 -6.83 -1.07 5.39
C VAL A 48 -5.72 -0.96 6.44
N GLN A 49 -5.59 -1.98 7.25
CA GLN A 49 -4.60 -2.00 8.33
C GLN A 49 -4.04 -3.41 8.52
N ARG A 50 -2.75 -3.48 8.72
CA ARG A 50 -2.06 -4.69 9.14
C ARG A 50 -0.98 -4.28 10.14
N ASP A 51 -1.08 -4.76 11.39
CA ASP A 51 -0.19 -4.36 12.47
C ASP A 51 -0.11 -2.83 12.58
N ALA A 52 1.07 -2.24 12.50
CA ALA A 52 1.24 -0.80 12.59
C ALA A 52 1.06 -0.07 11.24
N ALA A 53 0.83 -0.80 10.15
CA ALA A 53 0.67 -0.19 8.83
C ALA A 53 -0.80 0.13 8.55
N MET A 54 -1.10 1.39 8.26
CA MET A 54 -2.43 1.82 7.84
C MET A 54 -2.31 2.51 6.48
N ILE A 55 -3.19 2.18 5.57
CA ILE A 55 -3.25 2.78 4.23
C ILE A 55 -4.67 3.23 3.96
N MET A 56 -4.80 4.48 3.53
CA MET A 56 -6.08 5.04 3.10
C MET A 56 -6.09 5.11 1.59
N MET A 57 -7.26 4.92 0.97
CA MET A 57 -7.38 4.95 -0.47
C MET A 57 -8.70 5.56 -0.90
N LYS A 58 -8.69 6.18 -2.08
CA LYS A 58 -9.87 6.86 -2.64
C LYS A 58 -9.81 6.82 -4.15
N GLU A 59 -10.96 6.73 -4.78
CA GLU A 59 -11.09 6.98 -6.21
C GLU A 59 -11.77 8.34 -6.44
N ILE A 60 -11.28 9.06 -7.43
CA ILE A 60 -11.75 10.43 -7.74
C ILE A 60 -12.16 10.58 -9.21
N GLY A 61 -12.35 9.47 -9.91
CA GLY A 61 -12.80 9.48 -11.30
C GLY A 61 -11.72 9.72 -12.33
N VAL A 62 -10.44 9.76 -11.91
CA VAL A 62 -9.30 9.88 -12.81
C VAL A 62 -8.26 8.83 -12.48
N ASP A 63 -7.42 8.51 -13.46
CA ASP A 63 -6.32 7.55 -13.23
C ASP A 63 -5.30 8.12 -12.25
N PRO A 64 -4.75 7.27 -11.38
CA PRO A 64 -3.70 7.71 -10.47
C PRO A 64 -2.44 8.07 -11.23
N VAL A 65 -1.74 9.08 -10.72
CA VAL A 65 -0.45 9.53 -11.26
C VAL A 65 0.65 9.08 -10.29
N PRO A 66 1.67 8.34 -10.77
CA PRO A 66 2.78 7.94 -9.90
C PRO A 66 3.53 9.16 -9.37
N ASN A 67 4.02 9.07 -8.13
CA ASN A 67 4.79 10.15 -7.53
C ASN A 67 6.21 10.26 -8.08
N TYR A 68 6.59 9.35 -8.97
CA TYR A 68 7.94 9.29 -9.54
C TYR A 68 7.94 9.50 -11.06
N THR A 69 7.00 10.24 -11.61
CA THR A 69 6.86 10.41 -13.06
C THR A 69 8.11 10.97 -13.73
N ARG A 70 8.85 11.83 -13.04
CA ARG A 70 10.09 12.40 -13.59
C ARG A 70 11.19 11.37 -13.78
N ASP A 71 11.13 10.26 -13.06
CA ASP A 71 12.17 9.22 -13.09
C ASP A 71 11.83 8.07 -14.04
N ILE A 72 10.60 7.98 -14.52
CA ILE A 72 10.15 6.91 -15.41
C ILE A 72 10.98 6.85 -16.68
N LYS A 73 11.24 8.00 -17.29
CA LYS A 73 12.02 8.10 -18.54
C LYS A 73 13.46 7.62 -18.37
N LYS A 74 13.97 7.62 -17.16
CA LYS A 74 15.34 7.17 -16.83
C LYS A 74 15.35 5.69 -16.43
N GLY A 75 14.22 5.02 -16.42
CA GLY A 75 14.10 3.64 -15.96
C GLY A 75 14.30 3.48 -14.47
N ILE A 76 14.20 4.55 -13.70
CA ILE A 76 14.36 4.52 -12.24
C ILE A 76 12.99 4.29 -11.62
N ALA A 77 12.85 3.16 -10.93
CA ALA A 77 11.63 2.85 -10.20
C ALA A 77 11.64 3.51 -8.82
N ARG A 78 10.48 4.03 -8.42
CA ARG A 78 10.26 4.60 -7.09
C ARG A 78 9.10 3.87 -6.44
N TRP A 79 8.86 4.13 -5.18
CA TRP A 79 7.75 3.50 -4.46
C TRP A 79 6.90 4.57 -3.78
N ASP A 80 5.60 4.25 -3.63
CA ASP A 80 4.64 5.16 -3.03
C ASP A 80 4.60 5.02 -1.51
N ALA A 81 4.94 3.87 -1.00
CA ALA A 81 5.03 3.61 0.43
C ALA A 81 6.20 2.69 0.72
N TYR A 82 6.72 2.79 1.91
CA TYR A 82 7.87 2.02 2.37
C TYR A 82 7.52 1.36 3.70
N LEU A 83 7.58 0.03 3.72
CA LEU A 83 7.26 -0.74 4.91
C LEU A 83 8.55 -1.18 5.63
N HIS A 84 8.61 -0.93 6.92
CA HIS A 84 9.66 -1.47 7.78
C HIS A 84 9.16 -2.77 8.36
N VAL A 85 9.86 -3.87 8.10
CA VAL A 85 9.46 -5.18 8.59
C VAL A 85 10.66 -5.89 9.23
N PRO A 86 10.42 -6.62 10.33
CA PRO A 86 11.53 -7.32 11.01
C PRO A 86 12.14 -8.44 10.17
N ASP A 87 11.35 -9.13 9.36
CA ASP A 87 11.79 -10.26 8.54
C ASP A 87 11.26 -10.13 7.12
N PRO A 88 11.99 -9.42 6.24
CA PRO A 88 11.56 -9.25 4.85
C PRO A 88 11.42 -10.56 4.07
N ASP A 89 12.29 -11.55 4.36
CA ASP A 89 12.24 -12.83 3.66
C ASP A 89 10.96 -13.60 4.00
N ALA A 90 10.55 -13.59 5.26
CA ALA A 90 9.32 -14.25 5.68
C ALA A 90 8.09 -13.57 5.07
N LEU A 91 8.08 -12.23 5.04
CA LEU A 91 6.98 -11.50 4.43
C LEU A 91 6.92 -11.74 2.92
N ALA A 92 8.06 -11.79 2.25
CA ALA A 92 8.12 -12.10 0.83
C ALA A 92 7.56 -13.50 0.54
N ALA A 93 7.92 -14.48 1.36
CA ALA A 93 7.41 -15.86 1.22
C ALA A 93 5.89 -15.90 1.40
N GLU A 94 5.37 -15.17 2.39
CA GLU A 94 3.92 -15.07 2.59
C GLU A 94 3.24 -14.50 1.35
N PHE A 95 3.75 -13.39 0.81
CA PHE A 95 3.16 -12.76 -0.37
C PHE A 95 3.26 -13.63 -1.61
N GLN A 96 4.35 -14.36 -1.78
CA GLN A 96 4.46 -15.34 -2.86
C GLN A 96 3.39 -16.42 -2.74
N SER A 97 3.12 -16.90 -1.54
CA SER A 97 2.07 -17.89 -1.30
C SER A 97 0.66 -17.35 -1.59
N ARG A 98 0.50 -16.03 -1.56
CA ARG A 98 -0.76 -15.34 -1.89
C ARG A 98 -0.81 -14.85 -3.35
N ASN A 99 0.14 -15.27 -4.18
CA ASN A 99 0.24 -14.93 -5.61
C ASN A 99 0.43 -13.42 -5.86
N VAL A 100 1.20 -12.75 -5.01
CA VAL A 100 1.58 -11.36 -5.25
C VAL A 100 2.71 -11.32 -6.27
N GLU A 101 2.59 -10.47 -7.29
CA GLU A 101 3.68 -10.18 -8.20
C GLU A 101 4.57 -9.08 -7.63
N PHE A 102 5.88 -9.33 -7.61
CA PHE A 102 6.84 -8.32 -7.18
C PHE A 102 7.38 -7.56 -8.38
N PHE A 103 7.44 -6.24 -8.24
CA PHE A 103 8.10 -5.40 -9.26
C PHE A 103 9.61 -5.62 -9.26
N HIS A 104 10.20 -5.71 -8.06
CA HIS A 104 11.60 -6.08 -7.85
C HIS A 104 11.68 -7.20 -6.83
N GLN A 105 12.66 -8.09 -7.01
CA GLN A 105 12.93 -9.09 -5.99
C GLN A 105 13.53 -8.44 -4.75
N ILE A 106 13.14 -8.96 -3.59
CA ILE A 106 13.66 -8.50 -2.32
C ILE A 106 15.08 -9.02 -2.17
N GLN A 107 16.03 -8.11 -1.90
CA GLN A 107 17.41 -8.46 -1.65
C GLN A 107 17.64 -8.59 -0.15
N LYS A 108 18.59 -9.45 0.24
CA LYS A 108 19.00 -9.56 1.63
C LYS A 108 19.52 -8.22 2.13
N ASN A 109 19.20 -7.90 3.37
CA ASN A 109 19.59 -6.67 4.06
C ASN A 109 18.98 -5.39 3.49
N THR A 110 18.04 -5.49 2.56
CA THR A 110 17.27 -4.35 2.11
C THR A 110 15.88 -4.40 2.70
N MET A 111 15.28 -3.23 2.86
CA MET A 111 13.90 -3.15 3.32
C MET A 111 12.94 -3.53 2.20
N THR A 112 11.84 -4.14 2.56
CA THR A 112 10.82 -4.58 1.62
C THR A 112 10.18 -3.38 0.93
N LYS A 113 10.12 -3.44 -0.39
CA LYS A 113 9.51 -2.38 -1.22
C LYS A 113 8.29 -2.95 -1.91
N PHE A 114 7.20 -2.19 -1.89
CA PHE A 114 5.95 -2.59 -2.52
C PHE A 114 5.46 -1.50 -3.44
N TRP A 115 4.89 -1.92 -4.57
CA TRP A 115 4.20 -1.07 -5.51
C TRP A 115 2.72 -1.16 -5.21
N MET A 116 2.24 -0.23 -4.40
CA MET A 116 0.84 -0.20 -4.01
C MET A 116 0.07 0.73 -4.94
N VAL A 117 -1.02 0.25 -5.45
CA VAL A 117 -1.81 0.96 -6.46
C VAL A 117 -3.11 1.44 -5.86
#